data_c089580903d45a1ac844525d30810b27
#
_entry.id   c089580903d45a1ac844525d30810b27
#
_cell.length_a   1.000
_cell.length_b   1.000
_cell.length_c   1.000
_cell.angle_alpha   90.00
_cell.angle_beta   90.00
_cell.angle_gamma   90.00
#
_symmetry.space_group_name_H-M   'P 1'
#
loop_
_entity.id
_entity.type
_entity.pdbx_description
1 polymer ?
#
loop_
_entity_poly.entity_id
_entity_poly.type
_entity_poly.pdbx_seq_one_letter_code
_entity_poly.pdbx_strand_id
1 'polypeptide(L)'
;MKTKRILASLMMSMTTIGLWAQVDVHSHAITASYMDFVKAHGAEMDEGFPIPEWNVEDHLAFMDQAGIETAVLTMPAPQPWFGDGAESAAFCRKYNEECAALKARYPGRFLFCAALPLPDVKRAVEEAVYALDVLHADGVKLATNSYGQYLGDPELEPLMEVLNSRNAVIITHPHKPSAVNDKLIAEVPLASYEYLAETTRAILNMVAHDVLVRYPDLKVVVPHCGSFLPNALPRFKGLLPVMIKQGYMKPVDVDANIARLYFDLAGAATDDAVRSLLTITTADHLLYGSDYPYVAAPALVAAKGSLQQRLPALGLDPQAVLSDNARRLFGAAVPIREYGEKLVRLAEIEVVPEKLEAYLKYASEVGRISMATEPGVIALFSMQDKTDPCKIYILEVYADQQAYQAHIQTAHFRTYKEGTADMVRSLKLIDTVPLVMAEFVKKAR
;
A
#
# COMPACT_ATOMS: atom_id res chain seq x y z
N MET A 1 -22.65 38.12 42.48
CA MET A 1 -22.26 36.78 42.04
C MET A 1 -22.15 36.80 40.49
N LYS A 2 -20.94 36.84 39.98
CA LYS A 2 -20.69 36.88 38.52
C LYS A 2 -20.26 35.48 38.06
N THR A 3 -21.11 34.80 37.35
CA THR A 3 -20.86 33.49 36.76
C THR A 3 -19.97 33.65 35.52
N LYS A 4 -18.73 33.23 35.59
CA LYS A 4 -17.81 33.13 34.46
C LYS A 4 -18.17 31.87 33.66
N ARG A 5 -18.70 32.04 32.48
CA ARG A 5 -18.79 30.97 31.46
C ARG A 5 -17.40 30.77 30.86
N ILE A 6 -16.83 29.60 31.08
CA ILE A 6 -15.62 29.14 30.41
C ILE A 6 -16.07 28.55 29.05
N LEU A 7 -15.78 29.25 27.96
CA LEU A 7 -15.84 28.68 26.61
C LEU A 7 -14.60 27.79 26.44
N ALA A 8 -14.80 26.50 26.47
CA ALA A 8 -13.79 25.55 26.01
C ALA A 8 -13.78 25.59 24.48
N SER A 9 -12.76 26.24 23.93
CA SER A 9 -12.48 26.22 22.49
C SER A 9 -11.90 24.86 22.13
N LEU A 10 -12.69 24.00 21.47
CA LEU A 10 -12.21 22.78 20.85
C LEU A 10 -11.41 23.21 19.61
N MET A 11 -10.10 23.37 19.76
CA MET A 11 -9.19 23.42 18.59
C MET A 11 -9.11 22.02 18.01
N MET A 12 -9.92 21.76 17.00
CA MET A 12 -9.76 20.65 16.10
C MET A 12 -8.53 20.95 15.25
N SER A 13 -7.37 20.40 15.63
CA SER A 13 -6.17 20.46 14.81
C SER A 13 -6.44 19.68 13.51
N MET A 14 -6.79 20.38 12.46
CA MET A 14 -6.68 19.85 11.10
C MET A 14 -5.18 19.64 10.82
N THR A 15 -4.68 18.45 11.09
CA THR A 15 -3.42 18.00 10.52
C THR A 15 -3.63 17.94 9.01
N THR A 16 -3.01 18.86 8.29
CA THR A 16 -2.84 18.77 6.84
C THR A 16 -2.08 17.47 6.58
N ILE A 17 -2.82 16.43 6.19
CA ILE A 17 -2.24 15.16 5.74
C ILE A 17 -1.53 15.50 4.43
N GLY A 18 -0.20 15.56 4.44
CA GLY A 18 0.57 15.61 3.21
C GLY A 18 0.15 14.44 2.35
N LEU A 19 -0.30 14.71 1.12
CA LEU A 19 -0.64 13.69 0.13
C LEU A 19 0.67 13.03 -0.33
N TRP A 20 1.17 12.09 0.46
CA TRP A 20 2.29 11.26 0.05
C TRP A 20 1.75 10.13 -0.81
N ALA A 21 2.43 9.86 -1.89
CA ALA A 21 2.13 8.74 -2.76
C ALA A 21 2.30 7.42 -1.98
N GLN A 22 1.21 6.87 -1.51
CA GLN A 22 1.19 5.69 -0.63
C GLN A 22 1.12 4.41 -1.45
N VAL A 23 1.70 3.35 -0.94
CA VAL A 23 1.80 2.06 -1.62
C VAL A 23 1.12 0.99 -0.80
N ASP A 24 0.19 0.28 -1.42
CA ASP A 24 -0.47 -0.91 -0.88
C ASP A 24 0.20 -2.15 -1.44
N VAL A 25 0.91 -2.89 -0.59
CA VAL A 25 1.64 -4.10 -1.04
C VAL A 25 0.82 -5.37 -0.96
N HIS A 26 -0.41 -5.30 -0.42
CA HIS A 26 -1.27 -6.44 -0.22
C HIS A 26 -2.69 -6.14 -0.70
N SER A 27 -2.92 -6.39 -1.98
CA SER A 27 -4.24 -6.32 -2.58
C SER A 27 -4.42 -7.41 -3.62
N HIS A 28 -5.67 -7.73 -3.96
CA HIS A 28 -6.00 -8.84 -4.82
C HIS A 28 -6.74 -8.40 -6.07
N ALA A 29 -6.40 -9.02 -7.21
CA ALA A 29 -7.16 -8.90 -8.45
C ALA A 29 -8.00 -10.17 -8.64
N ILE A 30 -9.31 -10.05 -8.43
CA ILE A 30 -10.28 -11.13 -8.65
C ILE A 30 -10.84 -10.96 -10.05
N THR A 31 -10.05 -11.32 -11.06
CA THR A 31 -10.45 -11.16 -12.46
C THR A 31 -11.60 -12.09 -12.83
N ALA A 32 -12.32 -11.75 -13.91
CA ALA A 32 -13.39 -12.63 -14.40
C ALA A 32 -12.85 -14.03 -14.74
N SER A 33 -11.65 -14.12 -15.32
CA SER A 33 -11.05 -15.42 -15.65
C SER A 33 -10.71 -16.24 -14.40
N TYR A 34 -10.31 -15.57 -13.29
CA TYR A 34 -10.11 -16.27 -12.02
C TYR A 34 -11.42 -16.82 -11.48
N MET A 35 -12.49 -16.02 -11.47
CA MET A 35 -13.81 -16.49 -11.02
C MET A 35 -14.37 -17.62 -11.87
N ASP A 36 -14.22 -17.54 -13.19
CA ASP A 36 -14.65 -18.61 -14.10
C ASP A 36 -13.88 -19.89 -13.84
N PHE A 37 -12.57 -19.79 -13.61
CA PHE A 37 -11.73 -20.95 -13.30
C PHE A 37 -12.10 -21.61 -11.95
N VAL A 38 -12.26 -20.82 -10.91
CA VAL A 38 -12.66 -21.32 -9.57
C VAL A 38 -14.05 -21.96 -9.62
N LYS A 39 -15.02 -21.34 -10.31
CA LYS A 39 -16.39 -21.87 -10.50
C LYS A 39 -16.39 -23.18 -11.27
N ALA A 40 -15.57 -23.28 -12.31
CA ALA A 40 -15.46 -24.52 -13.09
C ALA A 40 -15.02 -25.72 -12.23
N HIS A 41 -14.33 -25.46 -11.11
CA HIS A 41 -13.88 -26.47 -10.15
C HIS A 41 -14.73 -26.55 -8.88
N GLY A 42 -15.83 -25.75 -8.78
CA GLY A 42 -16.71 -25.73 -7.60
C GLY A 42 -16.01 -25.28 -6.32
N ALA A 43 -15.02 -24.38 -6.43
CA ALA A 43 -14.13 -24.00 -5.34
C ALA A 43 -14.38 -22.59 -4.78
N GLU A 44 -15.56 -21.98 -5.05
CA GLU A 44 -15.89 -20.61 -4.61
C GLU A 44 -15.91 -20.45 -3.08
N MET A 45 -16.09 -21.55 -2.38
CA MET A 45 -16.13 -21.59 -0.90
C MET A 45 -14.97 -22.39 -0.31
N ASP A 46 -13.93 -22.69 -1.08
CA ASP A 46 -12.85 -23.60 -0.68
C ASP A 46 -12.06 -23.12 0.55
N GLU A 47 -12.00 -21.81 0.77
CA GLU A 47 -11.37 -21.19 1.95
C GLU A 47 -12.36 -20.90 3.09
N GLY A 48 -13.60 -21.39 3.01
CA GLY A 48 -14.61 -21.27 4.05
C GLY A 48 -15.38 -19.94 4.08
N PHE A 49 -15.21 -19.10 3.06
CA PHE A 49 -15.96 -17.85 2.86
C PHE A 49 -16.06 -17.52 1.36
N PRO A 50 -17.10 -16.75 0.96
CA PRO A 50 -17.29 -16.40 -0.46
C PRO A 50 -16.19 -15.46 -0.96
N ILE A 51 -15.79 -15.67 -2.20
CA ILE A 51 -14.86 -14.76 -2.89
C ILE A 51 -15.62 -13.47 -3.21
N PRO A 52 -15.09 -12.29 -2.85
CA PRO A 52 -15.76 -11.01 -3.12
C PRO A 52 -15.85 -10.70 -4.62
N GLU A 53 -16.85 -9.90 -4.98
CA GLU A 53 -16.89 -9.27 -6.30
C GLU A 53 -15.76 -8.24 -6.43
N TRP A 54 -15.18 -8.14 -7.62
CA TRP A 54 -14.12 -7.20 -7.91
C TRP A 54 -14.19 -6.70 -9.36
N ASN A 55 -13.87 -5.45 -9.54
CA ASN A 55 -13.54 -4.86 -10.83
C ASN A 55 -12.47 -3.78 -10.64
N VAL A 56 -11.82 -3.40 -11.70
CA VAL A 56 -10.68 -2.48 -11.66
C VAL A 56 -11.12 -1.05 -11.32
N GLU A 57 -12.31 -0.64 -11.74
CA GLU A 57 -12.86 0.68 -11.52
C GLU A 57 -13.12 0.92 -10.02
N ASP A 58 -13.72 -0.04 -9.33
CA ASP A 58 -13.94 0.02 -7.88
C ASP A 58 -12.63 -0.04 -7.10
N HIS A 59 -11.64 -0.81 -7.58
CA HIS A 59 -10.31 -0.83 -6.96
C HIS A 59 -9.62 0.55 -7.07
N LEU A 60 -9.66 1.16 -8.24
CA LEU A 60 -9.12 2.52 -8.42
C LEU A 60 -9.86 3.55 -7.56
N ALA A 61 -11.19 3.46 -7.47
CA ALA A 61 -11.99 4.34 -6.61
C ALA A 61 -11.66 4.16 -5.12
N PHE A 62 -11.44 2.92 -4.67
CA PHE A 62 -10.93 2.64 -3.32
C PHE A 62 -9.56 3.28 -3.09
N MET A 63 -8.62 3.07 -4.01
CA MET A 63 -7.28 3.64 -3.92
C MET A 63 -7.32 5.17 -3.80
N ASP A 64 -8.15 5.83 -4.63
CA ASP A 64 -8.31 7.28 -4.61
C ASP A 64 -8.87 7.78 -3.27
N GLN A 65 -9.91 7.12 -2.74
CA GLN A 65 -10.49 7.45 -1.44
C GLN A 65 -9.51 7.22 -0.27
N ALA A 66 -8.69 6.18 -0.37
CA ALA A 66 -7.69 5.83 0.63
C ALA A 66 -6.38 6.64 0.51
N GLY A 67 -6.19 7.41 -0.56
CA GLY A 67 -4.92 8.11 -0.86
C GLY A 67 -3.79 7.13 -1.22
N ILE A 68 -4.13 5.99 -1.82
CA ILE A 68 -3.16 4.98 -2.31
C ILE A 68 -2.86 5.32 -3.77
N GLU A 69 -1.59 5.57 -4.08
CA GLU A 69 -1.16 5.81 -5.45
C GLU A 69 -0.95 4.51 -6.22
N THR A 70 -0.25 3.57 -5.61
CA THR A 70 0.13 2.32 -6.24
C THR A 70 -0.32 1.14 -5.39
N ALA A 71 -0.97 0.14 -5.99
CA ALA A 71 -1.33 -1.12 -5.36
C ALA A 71 -0.64 -2.29 -6.07
N VAL A 72 -0.21 -3.29 -5.30
CA VAL A 72 0.38 -4.52 -5.81
C VAL A 72 -0.72 -5.57 -5.96
N LEU A 73 -1.05 -5.92 -7.18
CA LEU A 73 -2.04 -6.93 -7.48
C LEU A 73 -1.47 -8.34 -7.27
N THR A 74 -2.18 -9.15 -6.51
CA THR A 74 -1.86 -10.57 -6.32
C THR A 74 -3.08 -11.43 -6.59
N MET A 75 -2.85 -12.70 -6.93
CA MET A 75 -3.95 -13.66 -7.02
C MET A 75 -4.44 -14.02 -5.61
N PRO A 76 -5.76 -14.01 -5.35
CA PRO A 76 -6.30 -14.42 -4.05
C PRO A 76 -6.18 -15.93 -3.81
N ALA A 77 -6.75 -16.42 -2.71
CA ALA A 77 -7.07 -17.82 -2.49
C ALA A 77 -8.52 -18.11 -2.99
N PRO A 78 -8.80 -19.34 -3.43
CA PRO A 78 -7.95 -20.53 -3.46
C PRO A 78 -6.86 -20.49 -4.55
N GLN A 79 -5.83 -21.34 -4.38
CA GLN A 79 -4.77 -21.50 -5.37
C GLN A 79 -5.28 -22.24 -6.62
N PRO A 80 -4.70 -21.99 -7.82
CA PRO A 80 -5.23 -22.50 -9.09
C PRO A 80 -4.76 -23.93 -9.38
N TRP A 81 -4.83 -24.80 -8.39
CA TRP A 81 -4.46 -26.19 -8.52
C TRP A 81 -5.62 -27.12 -8.17
N PHE A 82 -6.07 -27.90 -9.14
CA PHE A 82 -7.14 -28.88 -8.98
C PHE A 82 -6.73 -30.25 -9.53
N GLY A 83 -5.43 -30.60 -9.44
CA GLY A 83 -4.89 -31.90 -9.82
C GLY A 83 -4.27 -31.97 -11.21
N ASP A 84 -4.38 -30.94 -12.03
CA ASP A 84 -3.76 -30.88 -13.37
C ASP A 84 -2.76 -29.69 -13.46
N GLY A 85 -1.47 -30.02 -13.55
CA GLY A 85 -0.41 -29.03 -13.65
C GLY A 85 -0.38 -28.29 -14.99
N ALA A 86 -0.85 -28.88 -16.07
CA ALA A 86 -0.92 -28.19 -17.38
C ALA A 86 -2.06 -27.17 -17.40
N GLU A 87 -3.21 -27.52 -16.84
CA GLU A 87 -4.34 -26.62 -16.69
C GLU A 87 -3.98 -25.45 -15.75
N SER A 88 -3.39 -25.73 -14.60
CA SER A 88 -2.92 -24.73 -13.64
C SER A 88 -1.92 -23.77 -14.27
N ALA A 89 -0.95 -24.27 -15.04
CA ALA A 89 0.03 -23.44 -15.72
C ALA A 89 -0.59 -22.55 -16.81
N ALA A 90 -1.51 -23.10 -17.60
CA ALA A 90 -2.23 -22.33 -18.61
C ALA A 90 -3.08 -21.22 -17.99
N PHE A 91 -3.72 -21.51 -16.86
CA PHE A 91 -4.48 -20.51 -16.11
C PHE A 91 -3.56 -19.44 -15.51
N CYS A 92 -2.47 -19.80 -14.81
CA CYS A 92 -1.52 -18.84 -14.25
C CYS A 92 -0.97 -17.90 -15.34
N ARG A 93 -0.60 -18.43 -16.52
CA ARG A 93 -0.16 -17.65 -17.66
C ARG A 93 -1.19 -16.59 -18.04
N LYS A 94 -2.44 -16.99 -18.25
CA LYS A 94 -3.54 -16.10 -18.62
C LYS A 94 -3.77 -15.01 -17.55
N TYR A 95 -3.81 -15.40 -16.29
CA TYR A 95 -3.99 -14.47 -15.18
C TYR A 95 -2.85 -13.44 -15.09
N ASN A 96 -1.60 -13.88 -15.23
CA ASN A 96 -0.44 -13.01 -15.22
C ASN A 96 -0.45 -12.01 -16.40
N GLU A 97 -0.87 -12.45 -17.58
CA GLU A 97 -1.04 -11.58 -18.75
C GLU A 97 -2.16 -10.55 -18.55
N GLU A 98 -3.26 -10.91 -17.88
CA GLU A 98 -4.33 -9.97 -17.48
C GLU A 98 -3.80 -8.92 -16.49
N CYS A 99 -3.03 -9.31 -15.47
CA CYS A 99 -2.43 -8.38 -14.51
C CYS A 99 -1.39 -7.46 -15.19
N ALA A 100 -0.58 -7.99 -16.11
CA ALA A 100 0.34 -7.19 -16.91
C ALA A 100 -0.39 -6.15 -17.79
N ALA A 101 -1.53 -6.53 -18.37
CA ALA A 101 -2.37 -5.62 -19.13
C ALA A 101 -2.98 -4.51 -18.25
N LEU A 102 -3.39 -4.82 -17.03
CA LEU A 102 -3.86 -3.82 -16.05
C LEU A 102 -2.75 -2.85 -15.68
N LYS A 103 -1.54 -3.36 -15.38
CA LYS A 103 -0.36 -2.53 -15.11
C LYS A 103 -0.05 -1.58 -16.27
N ALA A 104 -0.10 -2.07 -17.51
CA ALA A 104 0.14 -1.27 -18.70
C ALA A 104 -0.96 -0.25 -18.97
N ARG A 105 -2.23 -0.61 -18.71
CA ARG A 105 -3.40 0.29 -18.90
C ARG A 105 -3.44 1.43 -17.88
N TYR A 106 -2.97 1.20 -16.66
CA TYR A 106 -3.01 2.16 -15.57
C TYR A 106 -1.60 2.40 -15.00
N PRO A 107 -0.71 3.05 -15.77
CA PRO A 107 0.69 3.23 -15.36
C PRO A 107 0.81 3.96 -14.03
N GLY A 108 1.63 3.41 -13.14
CA GLY A 108 1.84 3.95 -11.79
C GLY A 108 0.75 3.62 -10.78
N ARG A 109 -0.40 3.07 -11.22
CA ARG A 109 -1.46 2.67 -10.30
C ARG A 109 -1.33 1.23 -9.85
N PHE A 110 -0.86 0.35 -10.73
CA PHE A 110 -0.71 -1.07 -10.42
C PHE A 110 0.70 -1.58 -10.68
N LEU A 111 1.21 -2.34 -9.72
CA LEU A 111 2.22 -3.37 -9.87
C LEU A 111 1.53 -4.73 -9.79
N PHE A 112 2.21 -5.81 -10.13
CA PHE A 112 1.67 -7.15 -9.90
C PHE A 112 2.74 -8.15 -9.54
N CYS A 113 2.37 -9.10 -8.68
CA CYS A 113 3.15 -10.28 -8.37
C CYS A 113 2.51 -11.49 -9.04
N ALA A 114 3.29 -12.21 -9.83
CA ALA A 114 2.81 -13.30 -10.66
C ALA A 114 2.31 -14.49 -9.83
N ALA A 115 1.23 -15.10 -10.28
CA ALA A 115 0.75 -16.40 -9.80
C ALA A 115 1.58 -17.53 -10.43
N LEU A 116 1.91 -18.54 -9.65
CA LEU A 116 2.68 -19.70 -10.10
C LEU A 116 1.90 -21.02 -9.89
N PRO A 117 2.02 -21.99 -10.81
CA PRO A 117 1.24 -23.24 -10.78
C PRO A 117 1.84 -24.28 -9.82
N LEU A 118 2.14 -23.89 -8.57
CA LEU A 118 2.55 -24.82 -7.54
C LEU A 118 1.39 -25.76 -7.16
N PRO A 119 1.67 -27.01 -6.81
CA PRO A 119 2.96 -27.61 -6.46
C PRO A 119 3.80 -28.14 -7.64
N ASP A 120 3.43 -27.90 -8.91
CA ASP A 120 4.27 -28.29 -10.06
C ASP A 120 5.47 -27.35 -10.18
N VAL A 121 6.56 -27.68 -9.50
CA VAL A 121 7.76 -26.84 -9.41
C VAL A 121 8.38 -26.55 -10.78
N LYS A 122 8.38 -27.54 -11.68
CA LYS A 122 8.93 -27.35 -13.03
C LYS A 122 8.18 -26.27 -13.78
N ARG A 123 6.85 -26.36 -13.82
CA ARG A 123 6.02 -25.34 -14.49
C ARG A 123 6.04 -24.01 -13.75
N ALA A 124 6.17 -24.03 -12.41
CA ALA A 124 6.32 -22.82 -11.62
C ALA A 124 7.61 -22.05 -11.97
N VAL A 125 8.71 -22.76 -12.19
CA VAL A 125 9.98 -22.16 -12.66
C VAL A 125 9.81 -21.56 -14.06
N GLU A 126 9.21 -22.30 -15.00
CA GLU A 126 8.96 -21.80 -16.36
C GLU A 126 8.08 -20.54 -16.35
N GLU A 127 7.03 -20.54 -15.54
CA GLU A 127 6.12 -19.40 -15.41
C GLU A 127 6.78 -18.21 -14.69
N ALA A 128 7.57 -18.43 -13.64
CA ALA A 128 8.31 -17.38 -12.95
C ALA A 128 9.28 -16.65 -13.88
N VAL A 129 10.02 -17.40 -14.70
CA VAL A 129 10.92 -16.81 -15.72
C VAL A 129 10.14 -15.97 -16.73
N TYR A 130 9.04 -16.49 -17.26
CA TYR A 130 8.23 -15.76 -18.22
C TYR A 130 7.61 -14.49 -17.60
N ALA A 131 7.03 -14.61 -16.42
CA ALA A 131 6.39 -13.48 -15.77
C ALA A 131 7.38 -12.36 -15.43
N LEU A 132 8.55 -12.70 -14.88
CA LEU A 132 9.56 -11.71 -14.50
C LEU A 132 10.29 -11.12 -15.70
N ASP A 133 10.70 -11.95 -16.67
CA ASP A 133 11.58 -11.53 -17.77
C ASP A 133 10.79 -10.96 -18.96
N VAL A 134 9.55 -11.44 -19.22
CA VAL A 134 8.75 -11.06 -20.40
C VAL A 134 7.58 -10.14 -20.03
N LEU A 135 6.82 -10.49 -18.99
CA LEU A 135 5.68 -9.67 -18.54
C LEU A 135 6.09 -8.53 -17.62
N HIS A 136 7.36 -8.52 -17.18
CA HIS A 136 7.88 -7.53 -16.21
C HIS A 136 7.05 -7.47 -14.94
N ALA A 137 6.71 -8.65 -14.41
CA ALA A 137 6.13 -8.77 -13.07
C ALA A 137 7.08 -8.18 -12.02
N ASP A 138 6.52 -7.53 -11.01
CA ASP A 138 7.29 -6.85 -9.97
C ASP A 138 7.73 -7.80 -8.85
N GLY A 139 7.27 -9.04 -8.93
CA GLY A 139 7.59 -10.13 -8.03
C GLY A 139 6.73 -11.35 -8.32
N VAL A 140 6.67 -12.27 -7.35
CA VAL A 140 5.79 -13.43 -7.40
C VAL A 140 4.95 -13.52 -6.12
N LYS A 141 3.74 -14.08 -6.23
CA LYS A 141 2.92 -14.43 -5.07
C LYS A 141 3.08 -15.91 -4.80
N LEU A 142 3.48 -16.26 -3.58
CA LEU A 142 3.55 -17.65 -3.13
C LEU A 142 2.59 -17.90 -1.98
N ALA A 143 1.85 -19.01 -2.05
CA ALA A 143 1.07 -19.47 -0.93
C ALA A 143 1.98 -20.00 0.19
N THR A 144 1.54 -19.90 1.44
CA THR A 144 2.24 -20.46 2.61
C THR A 144 2.48 -21.96 2.46
N ASN A 145 1.50 -22.65 1.86
CA ASN A 145 1.64 -24.02 1.40
C ASN A 145 0.88 -24.19 0.07
N SER A 146 1.35 -25.10 -0.76
CA SER A 146 0.67 -25.56 -1.97
C SER A 146 0.36 -27.04 -1.82
N TYR A 147 -0.85 -27.32 -1.31
CA TYR A 147 -1.32 -28.69 -1.06
C TYR A 147 -0.36 -29.54 -0.19
N GLY A 148 0.17 -28.93 0.88
CA GLY A 148 1.08 -29.58 1.82
C GLY A 148 2.56 -29.37 1.54
N GLN A 149 2.93 -28.80 0.39
CA GLN A 149 4.30 -28.34 0.11
C GLN A 149 4.47 -26.93 0.68
N TYR A 150 5.12 -26.81 1.82
CA TYR A 150 5.36 -25.53 2.51
C TYR A 150 6.54 -24.77 1.94
N LEU A 151 6.50 -23.45 2.06
CA LEU A 151 7.69 -22.61 1.80
C LEU A 151 8.85 -23.10 2.66
N GLY A 152 10.02 -23.24 2.03
CA GLY A 152 11.21 -23.87 2.65
C GLY A 152 11.36 -25.36 2.37
N ASP A 153 10.37 -26.01 1.73
CA ASP A 153 10.52 -27.38 1.26
C ASP A 153 11.71 -27.48 0.27
N PRO A 154 12.59 -28.48 0.40
CA PRO A 154 13.69 -28.71 -0.52
C PRO A 154 13.29 -28.88 -1.99
N GLU A 155 12.08 -29.35 -2.28
CA GLU A 155 11.57 -29.44 -3.65
C GLU A 155 11.41 -28.07 -4.32
N LEU A 156 11.27 -27.00 -3.55
CA LEU A 156 11.19 -25.62 -4.05
C LEU A 156 12.56 -24.98 -4.39
N GLU A 157 13.68 -25.66 -4.11
CA GLU A 157 15.03 -25.13 -4.38
C GLU A 157 15.20 -24.60 -5.81
N PRO A 158 14.78 -25.31 -6.89
CA PRO A 158 14.93 -24.79 -8.25
C PRO A 158 14.19 -23.46 -8.48
N LEU A 159 13.04 -23.28 -7.81
CA LEU A 159 12.28 -22.04 -7.87
C LEU A 159 13.01 -20.94 -7.08
N MET A 160 13.51 -21.23 -5.88
CA MET A 160 14.23 -20.27 -5.05
C MET A 160 15.50 -19.77 -5.74
N GLU A 161 16.25 -20.63 -6.44
CA GLU A 161 17.42 -20.25 -7.24
C GLU A 161 17.06 -19.25 -8.35
N VAL A 162 16.00 -19.53 -9.09
CA VAL A 162 15.52 -18.67 -10.18
C VAL A 162 15.06 -17.31 -9.65
N LEU A 163 14.32 -17.30 -8.55
CA LEU A 163 13.84 -16.06 -7.93
C LEU A 163 14.98 -15.24 -7.33
N ASN A 164 15.94 -15.91 -6.65
CA ASN A 164 17.12 -15.25 -6.08
C ASN A 164 17.97 -14.58 -7.16
N SER A 165 18.21 -15.26 -8.29
CA SER A 165 19.02 -14.71 -9.38
C SER A 165 18.40 -13.45 -10.02
N ARG A 166 17.14 -13.16 -9.75
CA ARG A 166 16.39 -11.99 -10.22
C ARG A 166 16.09 -10.97 -9.14
N ASN A 167 16.63 -11.14 -7.93
CA ASN A 167 16.35 -10.29 -6.76
C ASN A 167 14.83 -10.15 -6.52
N ALA A 168 14.08 -11.23 -6.73
CA ALA A 168 12.64 -11.19 -6.79
C ALA A 168 12.01 -10.85 -5.42
N VAL A 169 10.93 -10.06 -5.47
CA VAL A 169 10.04 -9.88 -4.33
C VAL A 169 9.04 -11.04 -4.30
N ILE A 170 8.91 -11.66 -3.13
CA ILE A 170 7.93 -12.71 -2.87
C ILE A 170 6.89 -12.15 -1.89
N ILE A 171 5.66 -11.95 -2.37
CA ILE A 171 4.53 -11.69 -1.50
C ILE A 171 3.99 -13.04 -1.05
N THR A 172 4.11 -13.35 0.23
CA THR A 172 3.49 -14.56 0.76
C THR A 172 2.03 -14.29 1.11
N HIS A 173 1.17 -15.28 0.90
CA HIS A 173 -0.23 -15.20 1.32
C HIS A 173 -0.68 -16.54 1.88
N PRO A 174 -1.43 -16.57 2.97
CA PRO A 174 -1.94 -17.82 3.52
C PRO A 174 -2.86 -18.54 2.55
N HIS A 175 -2.87 -19.84 2.72
CA HIS A 175 -3.79 -20.77 2.11
C HIS A 175 -4.22 -21.76 3.19
N LYS A 176 -5.39 -22.33 3.05
CA LYS A 176 -5.88 -23.35 4.00
C LYS A 176 -4.84 -24.44 4.22
N PRO A 177 -4.70 -24.97 5.43
CA PRO A 177 -3.85 -26.13 5.67
C PRO A 177 -4.37 -27.37 4.91
N SER A 178 -3.44 -28.25 4.51
CA SER A 178 -3.79 -29.49 3.79
C SER A 178 -4.64 -30.47 4.64
N ALA A 179 -4.63 -30.30 5.96
CA ALA A 179 -5.42 -31.06 6.90
C ALA A 179 -6.00 -30.14 7.97
N VAL A 180 -7.27 -29.84 7.85
CA VAL A 180 -8.05 -29.07 8.86
C VAL A 180 -8.87 -30.06 9.67
N ASN A 181 -8.92 -29.87 10.98
CA ASN A 181 -9.88 -30.59 11.82
C ASN A 181 -11.19 -29.79 11.85
N ASP A 182 -12.13 -30.18 11.01
CA ASP A 182 -13.44 -29.53 10.82
C ASP A 182 -14.28 -29.45 12.10
N LYS A 183 -13.87 -30.13 13.17
CA LYS A 183 -14.58 -30.12 14.46
C LYS A 183 -14.08 -29.04 15.42
N LEU A 184 -12.96 -28.36 15.12
CA LEU A 184 -12.35 -27.44 16.07
C LEU A 184 -12.90 -26.00 15.93
N ILE A 185 -13.12 -25.53 14.70
CA ILE A 185 -13.61 -24.17 14.43
C ILE A 185 -14.62 -24.19 13.28
N ALA A 186 -15.59 -25.11 13.34
CA ALA A 186 -16.52 -25.42 12.25
C ALA A 186 -17.38 -24.24 11.77
N GLU A 187 -17.59 -23.23 12.61
CA GLU A 187 -18.49 -22.10 12.33
C GLU A 187 -17.73 -20.78 12.09
N VAL A 188 -16.39 -20.82 12.03
CA VAL A 188 -15.55 -19.62 11.86
C VAL A 188 -14.74 -19.74 10.58
N PRO A 189 -14.69 -18.68 9.75
CA PRO A 189 -13.85 -18.68 8.54
C PRO A 189 -12.39 -19.04 8.83
N LEU A 190 -11.75 -19.82 7.94
CA LEU A 190 -10.34 -20.23 8.08
C LEU A 190 -9.39 -19.03 8.26
N ALA A 191 -9.72 -17.90 7.64
CA ALA A 191 -8.96 -16.65 7.77
C ALA A 191 -8.85 -16.15 9.22
N SER A 192 -9.77 -16.53 10.12
CA SER A 192 -9.78 -16.06 11.51
C SER A 192 -8.64 -16.64 12.35
N TYR A 193 -8.13 -17.83 12.02
CA TYR A 193 -7.09 -18.51 12.79
C TYR A 193 -6.10 -19.25 11.89
N GLU A 194 -6.60 -20.09 10.98
CA GLU A 194 -5.74 -20.99 10.20
C GLU A 194 -4.76 -20.22 9.32
N TYR A 195 -5.16 -19.10 8.75
CA TYR A 195 -4.28 -18.26 7.95
C TYR A 195 -3.08 -17.73 8.74
N LEU A 196 -3.31 -17.31 9.99
CA LEU A 196 -2.22 -16.84 10.85
C LEU A 196 -1.30 -17.99 11.27
N ALA A 197 -1.89 -19.17 11.53
CA ALA A 197 -1.13 -20.36 11.88
C ALA A 197 -0.30 -20.86 10.68
N GLU A 198 -0.87 -20.90 9.48
CA GLU A 198 -0.19 -21.32 8.24
C GLU A 198 0.94 -20.39 7.86
N THR A 199 0.73 -19.07 7.94
CA THR A 199 1.80 -18.07 7.73
C THR A 199 2.97 -18.33 8.70
N THR A 200 2.66 -18.50 9.97
CA THR A 200 3.68 -18.76 11.00
C THR A 200 4.43 -20.06 10.73
N ARG A 201 3.72 -21.13 10.35
CA ARG A 201 4.31 -22.45 10.02
C ARG A 201 5.24 -22.35 8.82
N ALA A 202 4.80 -21.69 7.75
CA ALA A 202 5.58 -21.54 6.52
C ALA A 202 6.87 -20.75 6.78
N ILE A 203 6.80 -19.63 7.50
CA ILE A 203 7.98 -18.82 7.80
C ILE A 203 8.97 -19.56 8.71
N LEU A 204 8.48 -20.25 9.75
CA LEU A 204 9.36 -21.07 10.59
C LEU A 204 9.99 -22.22 9.80
N ASN A 205 9.29 -22.79 8.81
CA ASN A 205 9.86 -23.81 7.93
C ASN A 205 10.96 -23.22 7.03
N MET A 206 10.76 -22.02 6.46
CA MET A 206 11.80 -21.32 5.70
C MET A 206 13.05 -21.06 6.57
N VAL A 207 12.85 -20.61 7.81
CA VAL A 207 13.94 -20.38 8.78
C VAL A 207 14.65 -21.69 9.12
N ALA A 208 13.89 -22.78 9.37
CA ALA A 208 14.47 -24.09 9.69
C ALA A 208 15.34 -24.67 8.57
N HIS A 209 15.09 -24.25 7.33
CA HIS A 209 15.86 -24.64 6.14
C HIS A 209 16.88 -23.56 5.69
N ASP A 210 17.05 -22.51 6.50
CA ASP A 210 18.00 -21.42 6.27
C ASP A 210 17.85 -20.73 4.90
N VAL A 211 16.62 -20.61 4.43
CA VAL A 211 16.31 -20.20 3.05
C VAL A 211 16.85 -18.81 2.74
N LEU A 212 16.61 -17.82 3.60
CA LEU A 212 17.00 -16.43 3.30
C LEU A 212 18.50 -16.16 3.51
N VAL A 213 19.20 -17.03 4.22
CA VAL A 213 20.68 -16.99 4.28
C VAL A 213 21.28 -17.62 3.03
N ARG A 214 20.69 -18.73 2.54
CA ARG A 214 21.14 -19.39 1.30
C ARG A 214 20.79 -18.61 0.03
N TYR A 215 19.68 -17.87 0.05
CA TYR A 215 19.16 -17.07 -1.05
C TYR A 215 19.06 -15.60 -0.62
N PRO A 216 20.20 -14.89 -0.48
CA PRO A 216 20.25 -13.58 0.18
C PRO A 216 19.64 -12.43 -0.64
N ASP A 217 19.39 -12.62 -1.92
CA ASP A 217 18.82 -11.60 -2.79
C ASP A 217 17.27 -11.65 -2.84
N LEU A 218 16.69 -12.70 -2.25
CA LEU A 218 15.23 -12.78 -2.09
C LEU A 218 14.72 -11.75 -1.10
N LYS A 219 13.57 -11.17 -1.41
CA LYS A 219 12.85 -10.22 -0.57
C LYS A 219 11.47 -10.80 -0.26
N VAL A 220 11.25 -11.24 0.96
CA VAL A 220 10.01 -11.94 1.35
C VAL A 220 9.16 -11.04 2.23
N VAL A 221 7.91 -10.81 1.80
CA VAL A 221 6.90 -10.07 2.55
C VAL A 221 5.95 -11.05 3.25
N VAL A 222 5.88 -10.95 4.56
CA VAL A 222 5.03 -11.75 5.43
C VAL A 222 3.75 -10.98 5.75
N PRO A 223 2.57 -11.53 5.47
CA PRO A 223 1.31 -10.81 5.63
C PRO A 223 0.81 -10.75 7.07
N HIS A 224 -0.25 -9.94 7.25
CA HIS A 224 -1.08 -9.90 8.46
C HIS A 224 -0.29 -9.64 9.74
N CYS A 225 0.50 -8.54 9.73
CA CYS A 225 1.27 -8.09 10.90
C CYS A 225 2.19 -9.18 11.48
N GLY A 226 2.77 -10.04 10.60
CA GLY A 226 3.65 -11.15 10.99
C GLY A 226 2.93 -12.33 11.65
N SER A 227 1.59 -12.31 11.68
CA SER A 227 0.76 -13.41 12.18
C SER A 227 1.13 -13.81 13.63
N PHE A 228 1.35 -15.09 13.93
CA PHE A 228 1.80 -15.53 15.26
C PHE A 228 3.33 -15.61 15.40
N LEU A 229 4.09 -15.18 14.39
CA LEU A 229 5.55 -15.33 14.36
C LEU A 229 6.25 -14.68 15.57
N PRO A 230 5.91 -13.45 16.00
CA PRO A 230 6.53 -12.83 17.18
C PRO A 230 6.40 -13.67 18.46
N ASN A 231 5.26 -14.33 18.62
CA ASN A 231 5.00 -15.15 19.80
C ASN A 231 5.59 -16.58 19.68
N ALA A 232 5.69 -17.13 18.49
CA ALA A 232 6.21 -18.48 18.24
C ALA A 232 7.75 -18.53 18.25
N LEU A 233 8.40 -17.47 17.77
CA LEU A 233 9.84 -17.39 17.55
C LEU A 233 10.70 -17.63 18.81
N PRO A 234 10.38 -17.05 19.99
CA PRO A 234 11.16 -17.33 21.20
C PRO A 234 11.18 -18.80 21.59
N ARG A 235 10.03 -19.49 21.44
CA ARG A 235 9.95 -20.93 21.70
C ARG A 235 10.76 -21.74 20.67
N PHE A 236 10.66 -21.39 19.40
CA PHE A 236 11.44 -22.00 18.33
C PHE A 236 12.95 -21.89 18.62
N LYS A 237 13.45 -20.68 18.88
CA LYS A 237 14.85 -20.43 19.25
C LYS A 237 15.29 -21.22 20.49
N GLY A 238 14.44 -21.29 21.50
CA GLY A 238 14.75 -22.01 22.73
C GLY A 238 14.90 -23.54 22.55
N LEU A 239 14.21 -24.12 21.60
CA LEU A 239 14.29 -25.56 21.28
C LEU A 239 15.43 -25.93 20.35
N LEU A 240 15.89 -25.01 19.51
CA LEU A 240 16.91 -25.24 18.49
C LEU A 240 18.18 -25.96 19.00
N PRO A 241 18.84 -25.52 20.11
CA PRO A 241 20.06 -26.17 20.56
C PRO A 241 19.88 -27.66 20.88
N VAL A 242 18.70 -28.01 21.41
CA VAL A 242 18.37 -29.42 21.70
C VAL A 242 18.15 -30.20 20.43
N MET A 243 17.40 -29.63 19.47
CA MET A 243 17.09 -30.26 18.18
C MET A 243 18.36 -30.51 17.36
N ILE A 244 19.28 -29.54 17.33
CA ILE A 244 20.56 -29.65 16.65
C ILE A 244 21.43 -30.73 17.33
N LYS A 245 21.55 -30.69 18.66
CA LYS A 245 22.33 -31.68 19.43
C LYS A 245 21.84 -33.10 19.21
N GLN A 246 20.53 -33.30 19.03
CA GLN A 246 19.94 -34.62 18.78
C GLN A 246 19.94 -35.01 17.29
N GLY A 247 20.43 -34.12 16.40
CA GLY A 247 20.52 -34.42 14.96
C GLY A 247 19.19 -34.30 14.20
N TYR A 248 18.14 -33.73 14.81
CA TYR A 248 16.86 -33.48 14.14
C TYR A 248 16.90 -32.27 13.21
N MET A 249 17.80 -31.33 13.47
CA MET A 249 17.97 -30.13 12.64
C MET A 249 19.44 -29.84 12.42
N LYS A 250 19.75 -29.22 11.28
CA LYS A 250 21.06 -28.59 11.03
C LYS A 250 21.14 -27.27 11.78
N PRO A 251 22.35 -26.77 12.07
CA PRO A 251 22.52 -25.38 12.53
C PRO A 251 21.93 -24.40 11.52
N VAL A 252 21.15 -23.43 12.00
CA VAL A 252 20.55 -22.36 11.20
C VAL A 252 20.74 -21.02 11.89
N ASP A 253 20.90 -19.94 11.12
CA ASP A 253 20.96 -18.59 11.63
C ASP A 253 19.57 -17.97 11.62
N VAL A 254 18.83 -18.16 12.71
CA VAL A 254 17.46 -17.65 12.85
C VAL A 254 17.39 -16.14 12.72
N ASP A 255 18.31 -15.43 13.36
CA ASP A 255 18.29 -13.97 13.38
C ASP A 255 18.61 -13.40 12.01
N ALA A 256 19.58 -13.97 11.28
CA ALA A 256 19.87 -13.55 9.91
C ALA A 256 18.71 -13.82 8.94
N ASN A 257 17.96 -14.92 9.10
CA ASN A 257 16.77 -15.16 8.30
C ASN A 257 15.66 -14.14 8.62
N ILE A 258 15.34 -13.93 9.89
CA ILE A 258 14.26 -13.04 10.33
C ILE A 258 14.54 -11.57 9.95
N ALA A 259 15.80 -11.11 10.07
CA ALA A 259 16.19 -9.76 9.73
C ALA A 259 16.01 -9.40 8.24
N ARG A 260 15.79 -10.38 7.37
CA ARG A 260 15.57 -10.20 5.92
C ARG A 260 14.10 -10.14 5.53
N LEU A 261 13.20 -10.44 6.47
CA LEU A 261 11.77 -10.44 6.23
C LEU A 261 11.20 -9.01 6.28
N TYR A 262 10.30 -8.73 5.36
CA TYR A 262 9.40 -7.58 5.40
C TYR A 262 8.04 -8.02 5.92
N PHE A 263 7.27 -7.10 6.47
CA PHE A 263 5.97 -7.41 7.06
C PHE A 263 4.94 -6.38 6.65
N ASP A 264 3.82 -6.82 6.09
CA ASP A 264 2.72 -5.91 5.88
C ASP A 264 1.82 -5.79 7.11
N LEU A 265 1.10 -4.70 7.18
CA LEU A 265 0.17 -4.39 8.26
C LEU A 265 -1.29 -4.60 7.84
N ALA A 266 -1.57 -5.52 6.91
CA ALA A 266 -2.93 -5.88 6.53
C ALA A 266 -3.70 -6.53 7.69
N GLY A 267 -5.02 -6.48 7.61
CA GLY A 267 -5.89 -7.02 8.64
C GLY A 267 -5.94 -6.17 9.91
N ALA A 268 -5.94 -6.81 11.06
CA ALA A 268 -6.11 -6.15 12.36
C ALA A 268 -4.77 -5.66 12.94
N ALA A 269 -4.12 -4.67 12.33
CA ALA A 269 -2.90 -4.03 12.83
C ALA A 269 -3.20 -3.17 14.08
N THR A 270 -3.50 -3.81 15.22
CA THR A 270 -3.65 -3.13 16.50
C THR A 270 -2.30 -2.65 17.02
N ASP A 271 -2.30 -1.71 17.97
CA ASP A 271 -1.06 -1.21 18.57
C ASP A 271 -0.24 -2.33 19.23
N ASP A 272 -0.91 -3.29 19.87
CA ASP A 272 -0.25 -4.43 20.51
C ASP A 272 0.35 -5.39 19.47
N ALA A 273 -0.34 -5.63 18.36
CA ALA A 273 0.19 -6.44 17.26
C ALA A 273 1.45 -5.79 16.64
N VAL A 274 1.40 -4.48 16.37
CA VAL A 274 2.57 -3.75 15.84
C VAL A 274 3.73 -3.73 16.84
N ARG A 275 3.46 -3.50 18.15
CA ARG A 275 4.50 -3.58 19.19
C ARG A 275 5.13 -4.97 19.28
N SER A 276 4.29 -6.02 19.21
CA SER A 276 4.77 -7.40 19.19
C SER A 276 5.65 -7.66 17.97
N LEU A 277 5.23 -7.21 16.79
CA LEU A 277 5.99 -7.34 15.54
C LEU A 277 7.36 -6.64 15.63
N LEU A 278 7.41 -5.43 16.21
CA LEU A 278 8.65 -4.68 16.41
C LEU A 278 9.66 -5.36 17.38
N THR A 279 9.30 -6.45 18.04
CA THR A 279 10.26 -7.28 18.81
C THR A 279 11.13 -8.16 17.92
N ILE A 280 10.76 -8.36 16.65
CA ILE A 280 11.45 -9.25 15.71
C ILE A 280 11.88 -8.57 14.42
N THR A 281 11.49 -7.31 14.20
CA THR A 281 11.83 -6.53 12.99
C THR A 281 12.04 -5.06 13.32
N THR A 282 12.43 -4.28 12.32
CA THR A 282 12.67 -2.84 12.41
C THR A 282 11.68 -2.05 11.56
N ALA A 283 11.55 -0.75 11.83
CA ALA A 283 10.57 0.13 11.20
C ALA A 283 10.67 0.19 9.66
N ASP A 284 11.87 0.02 9.12
CA ASP A 284 12.16 0.07 7.68
C ASP A 284 11.73 -1.20 6.92
N HIS A 285 11.33 -2.25 7.64
CA HIS A 285 10.77 -3.49 7.10
C HIS A 285 9.24 -3.57 7.22
N LEU A 286 8.58 -2.54 7.76
CA LEU A 286 7.12 -2.49 7.84
C LEU A 286 6.52 -1.86 6.58
N LEU A 287 5.46 -2.47 6.07
CA LEU A 287 4.78 -2.08 4.83
C LEU A 287 3.28 -1.91 5.11
N TYR A 288 2.60 -1.09 4.32
CA TYR A 288 1.16 -1.03 4.35
C TYR A 288 0.55 -2.08 3.42
N GLY A 289 -0.47 -2.79 3.90
CA GLY A 289 -1.31 -3.70 3.13
C GLY A 289 -2.78 -3.50 3.50
N SER A 290 -3.68 -3.55 2.52
CA SER A 290 -5.12 -3.38 2.73
C SER A 290 -5.88 -4.70 2.84
N ASP A 291 -5.44 -5.71 2.14
CA ASP A 291 -6.19 -6.95 1.90
C ASP A 291 -7.50 -6.73 1.10
N TYR A 292 -7.52 -5.66 0.28
CA TYR A 292 -8.66 -5.37 -0.60
C TYR A 292 -8.79 -6.49 -1.67
N PRO A 293 -9.98 -6.99 -2.00
CA PRO A 293 -11.33 -6.50 -1.61
C PRO A 293 -11.99 -7.30 -0.48
N TYR A 294 -11.27 -8.09 0.31
CA TYR A 294 -11.85 -8.94 1.36
C TYR A 294 -12.48 -8.14 2.50
N VAL A 295 -12.14 -6.87 2.63
CA VAL A 295 -12.78 -5.92 3.53
C VAL A 295 -13.38 -4.80 2.70
N ALA A 296 -14.58 -4.33 3.06
CA ALA A 296 -15.28 -3.27 2.34
C ALA A 296 -14.47 -1.96 2.32
N ALA A 297 -14.41 -1.30 1.16
CA ALA A 297 -13.60 -0.11 0.92
C ALA A 297 -13.77 1.01 1.99
N PRO A 298 -14.99 1.39 2.44
CA PRO A 298 -15.13 2.41 3.49
C PRO A 298 -14.47 2.03 4.82
N ALA A 299 -14.49 0.73 5.19
CA ALA A 299 -13.85 0.25 6.40
C ALA A 299 -12.32 0.29 6.27
N LEU A 300 -11.77 -0.06 5.09
CA LEU A 300 -10.34 0.03 4.80
C LEU A 300 -9.83 1.47 4.81
N VAL A 301 -10.58 2.40 4.22
CA VAL A 301 -10.26 3.84 4.26
C VAL A 301 -10.17 4.34 5.71
N ALA A 302 -11.17 3.98 6.54
CA ALA A 302 -11.18 4.34 7.96
C ALA A 302 -10.03 3.67 8.74
N ALA A 303 -9.78 2.38 8.53
CA ALA A 303 -8.71 1.62 9.18
C ALA A 303 -7.33 2.19 8.85
N LYS A 304 -7.09 2.50 7.56
CA LYS A 304 -5.84 3.12 7.11
C LYS A 304 -5.63 4.51 7.75
N GLY A 305 -6.67 5.36 7.76
CA GLY A 305 -6.60 6.67 8.41
C GLY A 305 -6.30 6.55 9.91
N SER A 306 -6.92 5.59 10.60
CA SER A 306 -6.63 5.28 11.99
C SER A 306 -5.19 4.79 12.19
N LEU A 307 -4.70 3.86 11.37
CA LEU A 307 -3.32 3.38 11.41
C LEU A 307 -2.34 4.55 11.26
N GLN A 308 -2.51 5.39 10.24
CA GLN A 308 -1.65 6.54 9.99
C GLN A 308 -1.57 7.49 11.19
N GLN A 309 -2.67 7.71 11.91
CA GLN A 309 -2.71 8.55 13.10
C GLN A 309 -2.00 7.91 14.31
N ARG A 310 -2.00 6.58 14.41
CA ARG A 310 -1.43 5.82 15.53
C ARG A 310 0.08 5.54 15.40
N LEU A 311 0.61 5.45 14.18
CA LEU A 311 2.02 5.15 13.93
C LEU A 311 3.00 6.02 14.72
N PRO A 312 2.83 7.38 14.85
CA PRO A 312 3.76 8.20 15.62
C PRO A 312 3.81 7.84 17.12
N ALA A 313 2.68 7.42 17.70
CA ALA A 313 2.64 6.98 19.10
C ALA A 313 3.35 5.63 19.32
N LEU A 314 3.58 4.88 18.26
CA LEU A 314 4.37 3.65 18.22
C LEU A 314 5.86 3.91 17.91
N GLY A 315 6.26 5.17 17.75
CA GLY A 315 7.63 5.54 17.35
C GLY A 315 7.93 5.31 15.87
N LEU A 316 6.90 5.17 15.04
CA LEU A 316 7.02 4.91 13.61
C LEU A 316 6.71 6.16 12.78
N ASP A 317 7.46 6.35 11.71
CA ASP A 317 7.16 7.38 10.71
C ASP A 317 6.08 6.88 9.74
N PRO A 318 4.91 7.53 9.68
CA PRO A 318 3.86 7.15 8.75
C PRO A 318 4.30 7.15 7.28
N GLN A 319 5.16 8.08 6.87
CA GLN A 319 5.66 8.11 5.51
C GLN A 319 6.51 6.89 5.19
N ALA A 320 7.40 6.51 6.10
CA ALA A 320 8.23 5.32 5.92
C ALA A 320 7.36 4.06 5.73
N VAL A 321 6.39 3.84 6.62
CA VAL A 321 5.54 2.63 6.61
C VAL A 321 4.56 2.60 5.43
N LEU A 322 3.93 3.74 5.12
CA LEU A 322 2.89 3.81 4.10
C LEU A 322 3.43 4.01 2.67
N SER A 323 4.72 4.32 2.51
CA SER A 323 5.30 4.67 1.21
C SER A 323 6.75 4.21 1.04
N ASP A 324 7.69 4.80 1.80
CA ASP A 324 9.11 4.76 1.43
C ASP A 324 9.72 3.36 1.53
N ASN A 325 9.24 2.54 2.49
CA ASN A 325 9.70 1.16 2.64
C ASN A 325 9.31 0.32 1.42
N ALA A 326 8.07 0.45 0.94
CA ALA A 326 7.62 -0.25 -0.27
C ALA A 326 8.36 0.24 -1.53
N ARG A 327 8.65 1.54 -1.63
CA ARG A 327 9.45 2.11 -2.72
C ARG A 327 10.87 1.54 -2.74
N ARG A 328 11.50 1.37 -1.58
CA ARG A 328 12.80 0.71 -1.50
C ARG A 328 12.73 -0.76 -1.88
N LEU A 329 11.68 -1.45 -1.48
CA LEU A 329 11.48 -2.88 -1.77
C LEU A 329 11.32 -3.14 -3.26
N PHE A 330 10.42 -2.41 -3.94
CA PHE A 330 10.11 -2.58 -5.35
C PHE A 330 10.99 -1.73 -6.29
N GLY A 331 11.80 -0.83 -5.74
CA GLY A 331 12.73 0.00 -6.51
C GLY A 331 12.01 0.91 -7.52
N ALA A 332 12.58 1.04 -8.72
CA ALA A 332 12.04 1.89 -9.78
C ALA A 332 10.65 1.45 -10.32
N ALA A 333 10.16 0.27 -9.94
CA ALA A 333 8.83 -0.19 -10.33
C ALA A 333 7.71 0.63 -9.66
N VAL A 334 7.96 1.15 -8.46
CA VAL A 334 7.05 2.15 -7.85
C VAL A 334 7.45 3.52 -8.38
N PRO A 335 6.67 4.13 -9.26
CA PRO A 335 7.03 5.41 -9.82
C PRO A 335 7.17 6.42 -8.67
N ILE A 336 8.33 7.06 -8.60
CA ILE A 336 8.41 8.35 -7.97
C ILE A 336 7.61 9.23 -8.91
N ARG A 337 6.40 9.66 -8.54
CA ARG A 337 5.86 10.83 -9.19
C ARG A 337 6.91 11.92 -8.92
N GLU A 338 7.78 12.09 -9.87
CA GLU A 338 8.45 13.38 -9.99
C GLU A 338 7.30 14.38 -10.01
N TYR A 339 7.29 15.28 -9.06
CA TYR A 339 6.33 16.39 -9.03
C TYR A 339 6.49 17.28 -10.29
N GLY A 340 6.95 16.68 -11.39
CA GLY A 340 7.39 17.28 -12.64
C GLY A 340 6.30 17.88 -13.50
N GLU A 341 5.03 17.76 -13.12
CA GLU A 341 3.95 18.43 -13.85
C GLU A 341 3.11 19.36 -12.96
N LYS A 342 3.38 19.45 -11.65
CA LYS A 342 2.65 20.39 -10.83
C LYS A 342 2.93 21.80 -11.31
N LEU A 343 1.87 22.49 -11.66
CA LEU A 343 1.96 23.93 -11.86
C LEU A 343 2.08 24.60 -10.48
N VAL A 344 3.25 25.14 -10.20
CA VAL A 344 3.47 25.95 -9.00
C VAL A 344 3.65 27.39 -9.41
N ARG A 345 2.79 28.26 -8.92
CA ARG A 345 2.70 29.65 -9.32
C ARG A 345 2.65 30.57 -8.10
N LEU A 346 3.35 31.68 -8.17
CA LEU A 346 3.20 32.79 -7.23
C LEU A 346 2.45 33.92 -7.94
N ALA A 347 1.28 34.29 -7.42
CA ALA A 347 0.56 35.45 -7.83
C ALA A 347 0.95 36.62 -6.90
N GLU A 348 1.44 37.73 -7.48
CA GLU A 348 1.66 39.02 -6.80
C GLU A 348 0.54 39.97 -7.23
N ILE A 349 -0.25 40.42 -6.26
CA ILE A 349 -1.45 41.23 -6.51
C ILE A 349 -1.35 42.53 -5.73
N GLU A 350 -1.55 43.66 -6.38
CA GLU A 350 -1.68 44.94 -5.73
C GLU A 350 -3.14 45.41 -5.81
N VAL A 351 -3.75 45.64 -4.66
CA VAL A 351 -5.16 46.00 -4.52
C VAL A 351 -5.32 47.48 -4.29
N VAL A 352 -6.35 48.09 -4.85
CA VAL A 352 -6.73 49.48 -4.59
C VAL A 352 -7.09 49.61 -3.11
N PRO A 353 -6.47 50.53 -2.35
CA PRO A 353 -6.62 50.62 -0.89
C PRO A 353 -8.08 50.69 -0.41
N GLU A 354 -8.89 51.51 -1.09
CA GLU A 354 -10.31 51.71 -0.75
C GLU A 354 -11.18 50.44 -0.98
N LYS A 355 -10.66 49.46 -1.71
CA LYS A 355 -11.36 48.21 -2.08
C LYS A 355 -10.79 46.97 -1.38
N LEU A 356 -9.79 47.13 -0.53
CA LEU A 356 -9.07 46.01 0.08
C LEU A 356 -9.99 45.05 0.84
N GLU A 357 -10.91 45.57 1.66
CA GLU A 357 -11.82 44.74 2.44
C GLU A 357 -12.76 43.90 1.55
N ALA A 358 -13.28 44.51 0.48
CA ALA A 358 -14.11 43.83 -0.48
C ALA A 358 -13.33 42.73 -1.25
N TYR A 359 -12.09 43.05 -1.67
CA TYR A 359 -11.22 42.09 -2.33
C TYR A 359 -10.94 40.88 -1.46
N LEU A 360 -10.61 41.05 -0.17
CA LEU A 360 -10.31 39.97 0.75
C LEU A 360 -11.50 39.01 0.94
N LYS A 361 -12.73 39.51 0.86
CA LYS A 361 -13.93 38.63 0.88
C LYS A 361 -13.99 37.71 -0.33
N TYR A 362 -13.83 38.27 -1.53
CA TYR A 362 -13.82 37.50 -2.77
C TYR A 362 -12.68 36.48 -2.79
N ALA A 363 -11.48 36.90 -2.42
CA ALA A 363 -10.29 36.04 -2.40
C ALA A 363 -10.42 34.86 -1.39
N SER A 364 -10.97 35.14 -0.21
CA SER A 364 -11.23 34.12 0.81
C SER A 364 -12.29 33.12 0.36
N GLU A 365 -13.37 33.60 -0.28
CA GLU A 365 -14.46 32.76 -0.74
C GLU A 365 -14.02 31.84 -1.88
N VAL A 366 -13.35 32.36 -2.91
CA VAL A 366 -12.85 31.54 -4.03
C VAL A 366 -11.87 30.50 -3.54
N GLY A 367 -10.90 30.86 -2.68
CA GLY A 367 -9.93 29.91 -2.14
C GLY A 367 -10.59 28.77 -1.36
N ARG A 368 -11.57 29.10 -0.51
CA ARG A 368 -12.31 28.09 0.27
C ARG A 368 -13.11 27.13 -0.61
N ILE A 369 -13.78 27.64 -1.64
CA ILE A 369 -14.57 26.79 -2.55
C ILE A 369 -13.64 25.92 -3.38
N SER A 370 -12.60 26.49 -3.97
CA SER A 370 -11.63 25.75 -4.79
C SER A 370 -10.98 24.61 -4.02
N MET A 371 -10.49 24.87 -2.81
CA MET A 371 -9.90 23.82 -1.95
C MET A 371 -10.91 22.75 -1.53
N ALA A 372 -12.19 23.07 -1.47
CA ALA A 372 -13.23 22.13 -1.06
C ALA A 372 -13.80 21.28 -2.22
N THR A 373 -13.77 21.79 -3.46
CA THR A 373 -14.52 21.19 -4.57
C THR A 373 -13.68 20.82 -5.78
N GLU A 374 -12.45 21.28 -5.87
CA GLU A 374 -11.58 21.06 -7.04
C GLU A 374 -10.45 20.08 -6.71
N PRO A 375 -10.53 18.80 -7.15
CA PRO A 375 -9.50 17.79 -6.85
C PRO A 375 -8.11 18.13 -7.41
N GLY A 376 -8.05 18.94 -8.46
CA GLY A 376 -6.82 19.37 -9.09
C GLY A 376 -6.15 20.59 -8.42
N VAL A 377 -6.81 21.24 -7.47
CA VAL A 377 -6.24 22.35 -6.67
C VAL A 377 -5.60 21.76 -5.42
N ILE A 378 -4.28 21.74 -5.36
CA ILE A 378 -3.52 21.12 -4.26
C ILE A 378 -3.31 22.09 -3.11
N ALA A 379 -2.98 23.35 -3.41
CA ALA A 379 -2.83 24.38 -2.40
C ALA A 379 -3.12 25.78 -2.98
N LEU A 380 -3.82 26.59 -2.19
CA LEU A 380 -3.96 28.03 -2.38
C LEU A 380 -3.62 28.70 -1.05
N PHE A 381 -2.41 29.26 -0.96
CA PHE A 381 -1.93 29.88 0.25
C PHE A 381 -1.79 31.39 0.06
N SER A 382 -2.80 32.15 0.54
CA SER A 382 -2.84 33.60 0.41
C SER A 382 -2.13 34.27 1.59
N MET A 383 -1.28 35.24 1.30
CA MET A 383 -0.49 35.99 2.26
C MET A 383 -0.66 37.49 1.98
N GLN A 384 -0.71 38.29 3.04
CA GLN A 384 -0.75 39.73 2.98
C GLN A 384 0.60 40.29 3.46
N ASP A 385 1.15 41.29 2.75
CA ASP A 385 2.38 41.94 3.19
C ASP A 385 2.14 42.67 4.52
N LYS A 386 3.07 42.53 5.48
CA LYS A 386 2.95 43.15 6.80
C LYS A 386 3.14 44.67 6.79
N THR A 387 3.87 45.16 5.81
CA THR A 387 4.23 46.62 5.72
C THR A 387 3.32 47.36 4.75
N ASP A 388 2.76 46.67 3.76
CA ASP A 388 1.82 47.19 2.79
C ASP A 388 0.64 46.20 2.62
N PRO A 389 -0.46 46.40 3.38
CA PRO A 389 -1.61 45.47 3.34
C PRO A 389 -2.28 45.37 1.96
N CYS A 390 -2.01 46.30 1.03
CA CYS A 390 -2.55 46.21 -0.33
C CYS A 390 -1.79 45.26 -1.23
N LYS A 391 -0.65 44.72 -0.78
CA LYS A 391 0.10 43.67 -1.48
C LYS A 391 -0.28 42.31 -0.98
N ILE A 392 -0.82 41.50 -1.88
CA ILE A 392 -1.25 40.13 -1.63
C ILE A 392 -0.40 39.19 -2.46
N TYR A 393 0.07 38.10 -1.84
CA TYR A 393 0.79 37.01 -2.49
C TYR A 393 -0.03 35.75 -2.36
N ILE A 394 -0.20 35.02 -3.45
CA ILE A 394 -0.89 33.71 -3.42
C ILE A 394 0.08 32.67 -4.00
N LEU A 395 0.50 31.73 -3.16
CA LEU A 395 1.15 30.52 -3.64
C LEU A 395 0.07 29.53 -4.09
N GLU A 396 0.07 29.24 -5.36
CA GLU A 396 -0.87 28.33 -6.02
C GLU A 396 -0.15 27.04 -6.42
N VAL A 397 -0.73 25.89 -6.09
CA VAL A 397 -0.22 24.58 -6.49
C VAL A 397 -1.37 23.79 -7.10
N TYR A 398 -1.22 23.43 -8.37
CA TYR A 398 -2.16 22.61 -9.11
C TYR A 398 -1.53 21.26 -9.45
N ALA A 399 -2.35 20.22 -9.62
CA ALA A 399 -1.90 18.87 -9.97
C ALA A 399 -1.12 18.85 -11.29
N ASP A 400 -1.55 19.66 -12.25
CA ASP A 400 -0.95 19.84 -13.56
C ASP A 400 -1.49 21.11 -14.26
N GLN A 401 -1.05 21.36 -15.47
CA GLN A 401 -1.55 22.45 -16.30
C GLN A 401 -3.05 22.31 -16.62
N GLN A 402 -3.57 21.09 -16.75
CA GLN A 402 -4.98 20.83 -17.05
C GLN A 402 -5.86 21.19 -15.85
N ALA A 403 -5.43 20.86 -14.64
CA ALA A 403 -6.11 21.25 -13.40
C ALA A 403 -6.21 22.78 -13.27
N TYR A 404 -5.15 23.52 -13.59
CA TYR A 404 -5.21 24.98 -13.63
C TYR A 404 -6.20 25.48 -14.68
N GLN A 405 -6.20 24.90 -15.88
CA GLN A 405 -7.17 25.29 -16.93
C GLN A 405 -8.62 25.01 -16.51
N ALA A 406 -8.85 23.92 -15.81
CA ALA A 406 -10.15 23.60 -15.23
C ALA A 406 -10.55 24.63 -14.15
N HIS A 407 -9.63 24.95 -13.22
CA HIS A 407 -9.83 25.92 -12.16
C HIS A 407 -10.34 27.28 -12.68
N ILE A 408 -9.64 27.84 -13.65
CA ILE A 408 -9.99 29.18 -14.19
C ILE A 408 -11.31 29.19 -14.98
N GLN A 409 -11.89 28.02 -15.30
CA GLN A 409 -13.20 27.88 -15.95
C GLN A 409 -14.35 27.66 -14.94
N THR A 410 -14.07 27.49 -13.66
CA THR A 410 -15.11 27.29 -12.65
C THR A 410 -15.97 28.53 -12.45
N ALA A 411 -17.22 28.33 -12.04
CA ALA A 411 -18.15 29.42 -11.81
C ALA A 411 -17.66 30.38 -10.69
N HIS A 412 -17.14 29.81 -9.61
CA HIS A 412 -16.64 30.61 -8.47
C HIS A 412 -15.36 31.38 -8.81
N PHE A 413 -14.46 30.84 -9.65
CA PHE A 413 -13.31 31.61 -10.13
C PHE A 413 -13.75 32.77 -11.03
N ARG A 414 -14.68 32.56 -11.93
CA ARG A 414 -15.23 33.63 -12.78
C ARG A 414 -15.89 34.73 -11.95
N THR A 415 -16.70 34.36 -10.95
CA THR A 415 -17.31 35.31 -10.00
C THR A 415 -16.24 36.13 -9.28
N TYR A 416 -15.16 35.48 -8.80
CA TYR A 416 -14.02 36.18 -8.21
C TYR A 416 -13.35 37.13 -9.23
N LYS A 417 -13.03 36.66 -10.42
CA LYS A 417 -12.33 37.40 -11.44
C LYS A 417 -13.11 38.64 -11.91
N GLU A 418 -14.41 38.50 -12.13
CA GLU A 418 -15.29 39.56 -12.53
C GLU A 418 -15.55 40.57 -11.39
N GLY A 419 -15.81 40.02 -10.18
CA GLY A 419 -16.10 40.85 -9.00
C GLY A 419 -14.90 41.67 -8.49
N THR A 420 -13.68 41.27 -8.84
CA THR A 420 -12.46 41.95 -8.40
C THR A 420 -11.76 42.75 -9.51
N ALA A 421 -12.28 42.77 -10.72
CA ALA A 421 -11.65 43.36 -11.89
C ALA A 421 -11.26 44.83 -11.72
N ASP A 422 -12.07 45.61 -10.99
CA ASP A 422 -11.83 47.02 -10.69
C ASP A 422 -11.13 47.27 -9.33
N MET A 423 -10.81 46.17 -8.61
CA MET A 423 -10.14 46.20 -7.32
C MET A 423 -8.61 45.96 -7.42
N VAL A 424 -8.19 45.34 -8.51
CA VAL A 424 -6.78 44.95 -8.73
C VAL A 424 -6.08 46.03 -9.57
N ARG A 425 -5.07 46.64 -8.98
CA ARG A 425 -4.20 47.65 -9.65
C ARG A 425 -3.15 46.97 -10.51
N SER A 426 -2.56 45.90 -10.01
CA SER A 426 -1.59 45.09 -10.75
C SER A 426 -1.70 43.62 -10.36
N LEU A 427 -1.43 42.72 -11.33
CA LEU A 427 -1.35 41.29 -11.16
C LEU A 427 -0.13 40.78 -11.94
N LYS A 428 0.77 40.12 -11.24
CA LYS A 428 1.89 39.42 -11.84
C LYS A 428 1.83 37.94 -11.46
N LEU A 429 1.83 37.06 -12.46
CA LEU A 429 1.88 35.60 -12.27
C LEU A 429 3.31 35.14 -12.57
N ILE A 430 3.92 34.45 -11.61
CA ILE A 430 5.27 33.92 -11.71
C ILE A 430 5.19 32.41 -11.64
N ASP A 431 5.40 31.74 -12.78
CA ASP A 431 5.52 30.29 -12.82
C ASP A 431 6.87 29.89 -12.22
N THR A 432 6.85 28.92 -11.34
CA THR A 432 8.03 28.46 -10.59
C THR A 432 8.22 26.96 -10.76
N VAL A 433 9.44 26.50 -10.64
CA VAL A 433 9.77 25.07 -10.55
C VAL A 433 10.12 24.76 -9.10
N PRO A 434 9.40 23.85 -8.44
CA PRO A 434 9.73 23.49 -7.07
C PRO A 434 11.10 22.82 -7.04
N LEU A 435 12.02 23.32 -6.22
CA LEU A 435 13.36 22.74 -6.08
C LEU A 435 13.32 21.44 -5.26
N VAL A 436 12.56 21.44 -4.17
CA VAL A 436 12.29 20.26 -3.33
C VAL A 436 10.95 20.50 -2.61
N MET A 437 9.98 19.61 -2.78
CA MET A 437 8.70 19.74 -2.07
C MET A 437 8.72 19.14 -0.65
N ALA A 438 9.63 18.22 -0.36
CA ALA A 438 9.68 17.52 0.92
C ALA A 438 10.27 18.32 2.09
N GLU A 439 11.03 19.38 1.83
CA GLU A 439 11.76 20.13 2.85
C GLU A 439 11.02 21.33 3.45
N PHE A 440 9.89 21.73 2.88
CA PHE A 440 9.21 22.97 3.27
C PHE A 440 8.16 22.84 4.37
N VAL A 441 7.85 21.64 4.84
CA VAL A 441 6.95 21.45 5.98
C VAL A 441 7.76 20.99 7.20
N LYS A 442 8.60 21.88 7.73
CA LYS A 442 9.04 21.69 9.11
C LYS A 442 7.82 21.80 10.02
N LYS A 443 7.52 20.71 10.74
CA LYS A 443 6.51 20.67 11.80
C LYS A 443 6.68 21.93 12.67
N ALA A 444 5.66 22.77 12.72
CA ALA A 444 5.53 23.73 13.81
C ALA A 444 5.54 22.92 15.11
N ARG A 445 6.50 23.19 15.98
CA ARG A 445 6.61 22.61 17.32
C ARG A 445 5.44 23.03 18.20
#